data_0059a853605803cbab7f82806bb084b6
#
_entry.id   0059a853605803cbab7f82806bb084b6
#
_cell.length_a   1.000
_cell.length_b   1.000
_cell.length_c   1.000
_cell.angle_alpha   90.00
_cell.angle_beta   90.00
_cell.angle_gamma   90.00
#
_symmetry.space_group_name_H-M   'P 1'
#
loop_
_entity.id
_entity.type
_entity.pdbx_description
1 polymer ?
#
loop_
_entity_poly.entity_id
_entity_poly.type
_entity_poly.pdbx_seq_one_letter_code
_entity_poly.pdbx_strand_id
1 'polypeptide(L)'
;LTVEESYDVLVAEESDKLLDEESLVRDALQAVEENGIVFLDEIDKVTARSERSGGDVSREGVQRDLLPLLEGTTVSTKYGAIKTDHVLFIASGAFHLAKPSDLLPELQGRLPIRVELSALGADDFKRILLEPEASLIKQYVALLDTEGVTLEFADDAIDEIAAVAAEVNQNVENIGARRLHTILERVLDEISFTATDRPGETVTIDAAYVRDNMGDLAKNADLSKFIL
;
A
#
# COMPACT_ATOMS: atom_id res chain seq x y z
N LEU A 1 -34.40 12.50 18.49
CA LEU A 1 -33.33 12.07 19.40
C LEU A 1 -33.94 11.72 20.75
N THR A 2 -33.60 10.56 21.28
CA THR A 2 -33.89 10.20 22.68
C THR A 2 -32.98 11.00 23.61
N VAL A 3 -33.25 11.03 24.94
CA VAL A 3 -32.40 11.71 25.91
C VAL A 3 -30.99 11.08 25.93
N GLU A 4 -30.90 9.77 25.75
CA GLU A 4 -29.64 9.03 25.69
C GLU A 4 -28.81 9.41 24.45
N GLU A 5 -29.41 9.41 23.24
CA GLU A 5 -28.76 9.84 22.01
C GLU A 5 -28.35 11.33 22.03
N SER A 6 -29.12 12.19 22.72
CA SER A 6 -28.79 13.62 22.85
C SER A 6 -27.56 13.86 23.70
N TYR A 7 -27.23 12.97 24.63
CA TYR A 7 -26.08 13.11 25.52
C TYR A 7 -24.77 13.00 24.74
N ASP A 8 -24.67 12.02 23.84
CA ASP A 8 -23.47 11.83 23.00
C ASP A 8 -23.24 13.02 22.06
N VAL A 9 -24.32 13.57 21.48
CA VAL A 9 -24.24 14.75 20.62
C VAL A 9 -23.78 15.98 21.41
N LEU A 10 -24.33 16.19 22.60
CA LEU A 10 -23.94 17.32 23.46
C LEU A 10 -22.50 17.18 23.97
N VAL A 11 -22.06 15.97 24.30
CA VAL A 11 -20.67 15.72 24.73
C VAL A 11 -19.71 16.03 23.54
N ALA A 12 -20.05 15.63 22.32
CA ALA A 12 -19.25 15.95 21.15
C ALA A 12 -19.17 17.48 20.91
N GLU A 13 -20.32 18.18 20.93
CA GLU A 13 -20.34 19.63 20.76
C GLU A 13 -19.57 20.40 21.86
N GLU A 14 -19.66 19.97 23.11
CA GLU A 14 -18.92 20.61 24.22
C GLU A 14 -17.42 20.27 24.16
N SER A 15 -17.06 19.05 23.71
CA SER A 15 -15.66 18.66 23.49
C SER A 15 -15.01 19.51 22.39
N ASP A 16 -15.71 19.74 21.27
CA ASP A 16 -15.22 20.59 20.19
C ASP A 16 -14.98 22.04 20.64
N LYS A 17 -15.83 22.56 21.51
CA LYS A 17 -15.65 23.92 22.10
C LYS A 17 -14.43 24.03 23.03
N LEU A 18 -13.97 22.93 23.58
CA LEU A 18 -12.77 22.90 24.44
C LEU A 18 -11.47 22.84 23.61
N LEU A 19 -11.56 22.56 22.31
CA LEU A 19 -10.41 22.55 21.42
C LEU A 19 -10.11 24.00 20.98
N ASP A 20 -8.91 24.46 21.27
CA ASP A 20 -8.36 25.68 20.71
C ASP A 20 -7.73 25.37 19.33
N GLU A 21 -8.46 25.64 18.27
CA GLU A 21 -8.02 25.38 16.89
C GLU A 21 -6.66 26.03 16.57
N GLU A 22 -6.41 27.23 17.08
CA GLU A 22 -5.14 27.94 16.85
C GLU A 22 -3.98 27.19 17.53
N SER A 23 -4.19 26.71 18.75
CA SER A 23 -3.20 25.93 19.47
C SER A 23 -2.95 24.59 18.79
N LEU A 24 -4.02 23.90 18.37
CA LEU A 24 -3.94 22.62 17.66
C LEU A 24 -3.13 22.73 16.35
N VAL A 25 -3.44 23.76 15.55
CA VAL A 25 -2.72 24.01 14.30
C VAL A 25 -1.24 24.33 14.56
N ARG A 26 -0.95 25.17 15.55
CA ARG A 26 0.44 25.50 15.93
C ARG A 26 1.22 24.25 16.37
N ASP A 27 0.63 23.42 17.23
CA ASP A 27 1.27 22.22 17.74
C ASP A 27 1.47 21.19 16.61
N ALA A 28 0.50 21.07 15.68
CA ALA A 28 0.62 20.22 14.50
C ALA A 28 1.74 20.69 13.55
N LEU A 29 1.84 21.99 13.29
CA LEU A 29 2.93 22.54 12.47
C LEU A 29 4.30 22.29 13.09
N GLN A 30 4.43 22.51 14.41
CA GLN A 30 5.67 22.21 15.13
C GLN A 30 5.99 20.71 15.08
N ALA A 31 5.02 19.83 15.28
CA ALA A 31 5.23 18.39 15.21
C ALA A 31 5.70 17.94 13.83
N VAL A 32 5.16 18.53 12.75
CA VAL A 32 5.61 18.25 11.38
C VAL A 32 7.04 18.74 11.16
N GLU A 33 7.37 19.96 11.59
CA GLU A 33 8.72 20.51 11.43
C GLU A 33 9.79 19.69 12.17
N GLU A 34 9.49 19.18 13.37
CA GLU A 34 10.45 18.49 14.22
C GLU A 34 10.48 16.97 14.01
N ASN A 35 9.35 16.35 13.64
CA ASN A 35 9.18 14.90 13.62
C ASN A 35 8.54 14.39 12.32
N GLY A 36 8.33 15.25 11.32
CA GLY A 36 7.67 14.88 10.06
C GLY A 36 8.47 13.86 9.25
N ILE A 37 7.75 12.95 8.60
CA ILE A 37 8.30 11.99 7.64
C ILE A 37 7.57 12.16 6.33
N VAL A 38 8.33 12.28 5.23
CA VAL A 38 7.78 12.37 3.86
C VAL A 38 8.27 11.17 3.06
N PHE A 39 7.33 10.43 2.47
CA PHE A 39 7.63 9.36 1.53
C PHE A 39 7.50 9.87 0.09
N LEU A 40 8.55 9.67 -0.69
CA LEU A 40 8.60 9.94 -2.13
C LEU A 40 8.61 8.59 -2.86
N ASP A 41 7.45 8.16 -3.32
CA ASP A 41 7.36 6.88 -4.03
C ASP A 41 7.67 7.04 -5.52
N GLU A 42 8.08 5.94 -6.15
CA GLU A 42 8.42 5.85 -7.58
C GLU A 42 9.50 6.85 -8.04
N ILE A 43 10.50 7.15 -7.20
CA ILE A 43 11.59 8.09 -7.55
C ILE A 43 12.38 7.66 -8.80
N ASP A 44 12.36 6.40 -9.15
CA ASP A 44 12.96 5.88 -10.39
C ASP A 44 12.29 6.43 -11.66
N LYS A 45 11.02 6.87 -11.59
CA LYS A 45 10.32 7.45 -12.74
C LYS A 45 10.87 8.82 -13.17
N VAL A 46 11.49 9.56 -12.24
CA VAL A 46 12.14 10.83 -12.57
C VAL A 46 13.59 10.66 -13.02
N THR A 47 14.15 9.43 -12.96
CA THR A 47 15.52 9.10 -13.41
C THR A 47 15.57 8.50 -14.80
N ALA A 48 14.49 7.86 -15.27
CA ALA A 48 14.49 7.13 -16.54
C ALA A 48 14.85 8.04 -17.72
N ARG A 49 15.98 7.75 -18.37
CA ARG A 49 16.38 8.39 -19.61
C ARG A 49 15.41 7.97 -20.71
N SER A 50 14.68 8.92 -21.26
CA SER A 50 13.86 8.68 -22.44
C SER A 50 14.78 8.71 -23.66
N GLU A 51 14.79 7.65 -24.46
CA GLU A 51 15.46 7.66 -25.78
C GLU A 51 14.77 8.63 -26.79
N ARG A 52 13.67 9.29 -26.36
CA ARG A 52 12.95 10.29 -27.17
C ARG A 52 13.25 11.70 -26.64
N SER A 53 13.94 12.45 -27.46
CA SER A 53 14.28 13.88 -27.31
C SER A 53 13.06 14.73 -26.96
N GLY A 54 12.89 15.10 -25.68
CA GLY A 54 11.82 16.00 -25.21
C GLY A 54 11.33 15.72 -23.77
N GLY A 55 11.48 14.52 -23.25
CA GLY A 55 11.03 14.17 -21.89
C GLY A 55 12.09 14.35 -20.81
N ASP A 56 13.37 14.41 -21.18
CA ASP A 56 14.49 14.47 -20.23
C ASP A 56 14.55 15.78 -19.46
N VAL A 57 14.28 16.90 -20.10
CA VAL A 57 14.30 18.24 -19.47
C VAL A 57 13.24 18.35 -18.37
N SER A 58 12.07 17.72 -18.58
CA SER A 58 10.98 17.74 -17.59
C SER A 58 11.32 16.90 -16.35
N ARG A 59 11.95 15.75 -16.53
CA ARG A 59 12.30 14.82 -15.42
C ARG A 59 13.44 15.36 -14.57
N GLU A 60 14.47 15.90 -15.20
CA GLU A 60 15.55 16.59 -14.51
C GLU A 60 15.03 17.82 -13.76
N GLY A 61 14.05 18.54 -14.34
CA GLY A 61 13.35 19.65 -13.69
C GLY A 61 12.69 19.22 -12.38
N VAL A 62 11.95 18.09 -12.38
CA VAL A 62 11.33 17.53 -11.16
C VAL A 62 12.39 17.20 -10.10
N GLN A 63 13.51 16.57 -10.49
CA GLN A 63 14.60 16.30 -9.54
C GLN A 63 15.16 17.60 -8.93
N ARG A 64 15.33 18.65 -9.73
CA ARG A 64 15.79 19.97 -9.26
C ARG A 64 14.79 20.66 -8.35
N ASP A 65 13.49 20.48 -8.61
CA ASP A 65 12.41 21.03 -7.77
C ASP A 65 12.30 20.32 -6.40
N LEU A 66 12.74 19.08 -6.30
CA LEU A 66 12.83 18.34 -5.03
C LEU A 66 14.02 18.78 -4.16
N LEU A 67 15.08 19.30 -4.76
CA LEU A 67 16.32 19.66 -4.02
C LEU A 67 16.06 20.66 -2.88
N PRO A 68 15.34 21.79 -3.09
CA PRO A 68 15.10 22.72 -1.99
C PRO A 68 14.35 22.10 -0.82
N LEU A 69 13.44 21.14 -1.08
CA LEU A 69 12.70 20.44 -0.03
C LEU A 69 13.64 19.58 0.83
N LEU A 70 14.58 18.89 0.18
CA LEU A 70 15.56 18.03 0.84
C LEU A 70 16.71 18.81 1.52
N GLU A 71 16.95 20.03 1.07
CA GLU A 71 17.98 20.91 1.62
C GLU A 71 17.50 21.77 2.78
N GLY A 72 16.18 21.88 2.93
CA GLY A 72 15.53 22.72 3.91
C GLY A 72 15.00 24.01 3.27
N THR A 73 13.69 24.17 3.26
CA THR A 73 12.99 25.35 2.75
C THR A 73 11.72 25.59 3.54
N THR A 74 11.13 26.75 3.32
CA THR A 74 9.81 27.06 3.88
C THR A 74 8.72 26.78 2.85
N VAL A 75 7.80 25.90 3.19
CA VAL A 75 6.64 25.53 2.35
C VAL A 75 5.39 26.15 2.93
N SER A 76 4.62 26.85 2.09
CA SER A 76 3.32 27.39 2.49
C SER A 76 2.24 26.33 2.40
N THR A 77 1.50 26.13 3.48
CA THR A 77 0.34 25.23 3.53
C THR A 77 -0.94 26.04 3.85
N LYS A 78 -2.09 25.40 3.73
CA LYS A 78 -3.38 26.00 4.14
C LYS A 78 -3.46 26.31 5.65
N TYR A 79 -2.60 25.73 6.45
CA TYR A 79 -2.55 25.93 7.90
C TYR A 79 -1.42 26.86 8.35
N GLY A 80 -0.53 27.24 7.46
CA GLY A 80 0.63 28.07 7.76
C GLY A 80 1.88 27.61 7.01
N ALA A 81 2.99 28.28 7.27
CA ALA A 81 4.28 27.91 6.71
C ALA A 81 4.97 26.86 7.56
N ILE A 82 5.60 25.87 6.91
CA ILE A 82 6.40 24.82 7.53
C ILE A 82 7.83 24.85 6.99
N LYS A 83 8.82 24.60 7.86
CA LYS A 83 10.22 24.42 7.49
C LYS A 83 10.52 22.93 7.34
N THR A 84 11.24 22.57 6.28
CA THR A 84 11.55 21.16 5.98
C THR A 84 12.93 20.71 6.49
N ASP A 85 13.64 21.57 7.21
CA ASP A 85 15.03 21.35 7.65
C ASP A 85 15.23 20.06 8.47
N HIS A 86 14.25 19.67 9.26
CA HIS A 86 14.29 18.48 10.13
C HIS A 86 13.32 17.38 9.72
N VAL A 87 12.63 17.52 8.57
CA VAL A 87 11.77 16.49 8.03
C VAL A 87 12.60 15.35 7.45
N LEU A 88 12.27 14.11 7.82
CA LEU A 88 12.88 12.93 7.26
C LEU A 88 12.26 12.61 5.89
N PHE A 89 13.09 12.51 4.85
CA PHE A 89 12.66 12.09 3.53
C PHE A 89 13.08 10.63 3.26
N ILE A 90 12.12 9.81 2.87
CA ILE A 90 12.34 8.42 2.48
C ILE A 90 11.88 8.26 1.03
N ALA A 91 12.82 8.02 0.12
CA ALA A 91 12.51 7.79 -1.29
C ALA A 91 12.52 6.29 -1.61
N SER A 92 11.52 5.82 -2.34
CA SER A 92 11.41 4.44 -2.80
C SER A 92 11.26 4.39 -4.32
N GLY A 93 11.70 3.29 -4.92
CA GLY A 93 11.59 3.06 -6.36
C GLY A 93 12.04 1.65 -6.72
N ALA A 94 11.46 1.10 -7.77
CA ALA A 94 11.77 -0.25 -8.23
C ALA A 94 13.09 -0.35 -8.99
N PHE A 95 13.55 0.74 -9.61
CA PHE A 95 14.82 0.83 -10.35
C PHE A 95 15.07 -0.29 -11.38
N HIS A 96 14.02 -0.79 -12.03
CA HIS A 96 14.15 -1.85 -13.05
C HIS A 96 14.88 -1.39 -14.32
N LEU A 97 14.62 -0.15 -14.76
CA LEU A 97 15.20 0.43 -15.99
C LEU A 97 16.27 1.49 -15.70
N ALA A 98 16.25 2.07 -14.54
CA ALA A 98 17.19 3.07 -14.08
C ALA A 98 17.95 2.56 -12.85
N LYS A 99 19.01 3.22 -12.47
CA LYS A 99 19.77 2.93 -11.24
C LYS A 99 19.71 4.13 -10.31
N PRO A 100 19.86 3.95 -9.00
CA PRO A 100 20.01 5.08 -8.06
C PRO A 100 21.13 6.06 -8.43
N SER A 101 22.17 5.58 -9.16
CA SER A 101 23.25 6.40 -9.70
C SER A 101 22.84 7.30 -10.87
N ASP A 102 21.66 7.12 -11.44
CA ASP A 102 21.13 7.95 -12.52
C ASP A 102 20.36 9.18 -12.01
N LEU A 103 20.13 9.27 -10.70
CA LEU A 103 19.69 10.49 -10.04
C LEU A 103 20.77 11.59 -10.16
N LEU A 104 20.37 12.85 -10.14
CA LEU A 104 21.30 13.96 -10.08
C LEU A 104 22.25 13.80 -8.89
N PRO A 105 23.57 14.11 -9.06
CA PRO A 105 24.55 13.94 -7.98
C PRO A 105 24.17 14.67 -6.70
N GLU A 106 23.55 15.84 -6.81
CA GLU A 106 23.07 16.63 -5.68
C GLU A 106 21.98 15.87 -4.89
N LEU A 107 21.03 15.24 -5.61
CA LEU A 107 19.98 14.45 -5.00
C LEU A 107 20.53 13.19 -4.32
N GLN A 108 21.52 12.52 -4.96
CA GLN A 108 22.21 11.38 -4.36
C GLN A 108 22.90 11.75 -3.05
N GLY A 109 23.48 12.97 -2.98
CA GLY A 109 24.11 13.49 -1.77
C GLY A 109 23.15 13.75 -0.62
N ARG A 110 21.85 14.02 -0.93
CA ARG A 110 20.79 14.25 0.06
C ARG A 110 20.05 12.98 0.46
N LEU A 111 20.16 11.91 -0.32
CA LEU A 111 19.64 10.56 -0.05
C LEU A 111 20.80 9.56 0.07
N PRO A 112 21.72 9.73 1.05
CA PRO A 112 22.96 8.96 1.09
C PRO A 112 22.79 7.53 1.58
N ILE A 113 21.74 7.27 2.38
CA ILE A 113 21.46 5.94 2.92
C ILE A 113 20.66 5.16 1.89
N ARG A 114 21.18 4.00 1.51
CA ARG A 114 20.54 3.10 0.55
C ARG A 114 20.24 1.77 1.20
N VAL A 115 19.01 1.31 1.02
CA VAL A 115 18.52 0.02 1.50
C VAL A 115 17.91 -0.72 0.33
N GLU A 116 18.30 -1.96 0.14
CA GLU A 116 17.68 -2.88 -0.82
C GLU A 116 16.76 -3.83 -0.07
N LEU A 117 15.50 -3.91 -0.51
CA LEU A 117 14.52 -4.82 0.06
C LEU A 117 14.62 -6.18 -0.63
N SER A 118 14.59 -7.25 0.14
CA SER A 118 14.54 -8.62 -0.38
C SER A 118 13.17 -8.94 -0.98
N ALA A 119 13.15 -9.82 -1.99
CA ALA A 119 11.90 -10.37 -2.48
C ALA A 119 11.19 -11.17 -1.37
N LEU A 120 9.85 -11.10 -1.36
CA LEU A 120 9.03 -11.84 -0.39
C LEU A 120 9.04 -13.34 -0.70
N GLY A 121 9.29 -14.15 0.33
CA GLY A 121 9.15 -15.61 0.28
C GLY A 121 7.75 -16.08 0.72
N ALA A 122 7.49 -17.39 0.65
CA ALA A 122 6.22 -17.97 1.08
C ALA A 122 5.91 -17.69 2.56
N ASP A 123 6.91 -17.75 3.43
CA ASP A 123 6.75 -17.45 4.86
C ASP A 123 6.36 -15.98 5.08
N ASP A 124 6.93 -15.05 4.30
CA ASP A 124 6.56 -13.63 4.38
C ASP A 124 5.13 -13.41 3.92
N PHE A 125 4.69 -14.05 2.83
CA PHE A 125 3.31 -13.99 2.35
C PHE A 125 2.33 -14.54 3.37
N LYS A 126 2.66 -15.67 4.01
CA LYS A 126 1.84 -16.23 5.10
C LYS A 126 1.69 -15.27 6.27
N ARG A 127 2.77 -14.62 6.69
CA ARG A 127 2.74 -13.60 7.74
C ARG A 127 1.89 -12.39 7.35
N ILE A 128 2.00 -11.93 6.10
CA ILE A 128 1.19 -10.81 5.58
C ILE A 128 -0.30 -11.15 5.57
N LEU A 129 -0.67 -12.41 5.31
CA LEU A 129 -2.05 -12.87 5.34
C LEU A 129 -2.65 -12.96 6.75
N LEU A 130 -1.82 -13.20 7.78
CA LEU A 130 -2.28 -13.51 9.14
C LEU A 130 -2.03 -12.41 10.17
N GLU A 131 -0.81 -11.82 10.20
CA GLU A 131 -0.36 -10.96 11.29
C GLU A 131 -1.04 -9.58 11.34
N PRO A 132 -1.28 -8.86 10.22
CA PRO A 132 -1.88 -7.55 10.28
C PRO A 132 -3.28 -7.58 10.91
N GLU A 133 -3.62 -6.55 11.69
CA GLU A 133 -4.93 -6.44 12.31
C GLU A 133 -6.04 -6.44 11.25
N ALA A 134 -5.85 -5.69 10.15
CA ALA A 134 -6.72 -5.69 8.98
C ALA A 134 -6.10 -6.51 7.84
N SER A 135 -5.78 -7.79 8.07
CA SER A 135 -5.24 -8.67 7.02
C SER A 135 -6.26 -8.91 5.91
N LEU A 136 -5.78 -9.26 4.69
CA LEU A 136 -6.65 -9.52 3.55
C LEU A 136 -7.68 -10.62 3.83
N ILE A 137 -7.28 -11.68 4.52
CA ILE A 137 -8.20 -12.75 4.94
C ILE A 137 -9.36 -12.17 5.76
N LYS A 138 -9.07 -11.37 6.77
CA LYS A 138 -10.09 -10.75 7.62
C LYS A 138 -10.98 -9.77 6.85
N GLN A 139 -10.40 -9.05 5.88
CA GLN A 139 -11.17 -8.13 5.04
C GLN A 139 -12.19 -8.89 4.17
N TYR A 140 -11.77 -9.99 3.51
CA TYR A 140 -12.69 -10.79 2.69
C TYR A 140 -13.74 -11.53 3.54
N VAL A 141 -13.37 -12.04 4.71
CA VAL A 141 -14.34 -12.62 5.66
C VAL A 141 -15.39 -11.59 6.05
N ALA A 142 -14.99 -10.40 6.45
CA ALA A 142 -15.93 -9.33 6.82
C ALA A 142 -16.78 -8.86 5.62
N LEU A 143 -16.22 -8.82 4.41
CA LEU A 143 -16.94 -8.44 3.21
C LEU A 143 -18.04 -9.43 2.89
N LEU A 144 -17.77 -10.74 2.89
CA LEU A 144 -18.76 -11.78 2.59
C LEU A 144 -19.79 -11.96 3.71
N ASP A 145 -19.42 -11.66 4.95
CA ASP A 145 -20.37 -11.63 6.07
C ASP A 145 -21.48 -10.57 5.86
N THR A 146 -21.21 -9.46 5.16
CA THR A 146 -22.22 -8.47 4.81
C THR A 146 -23.32 -9.02 3.90
N GLU A 147 -23.00 -10.04 3.10
CA GLU A 147 -23.94 -10.77 2.25
C GLU A 147 -24.53 -12.02 2.95
N GLY A 148 -24.18 -12.22 4.23
CA GLY A 148 -24.64 -13.35 5.04
C GLY A 148 -23.93 -14.67 4.75
N VAL A 149 -22.77 -14.64 4.07
CA VAL A 149 -21.92 -15.83 3.82
C VAL A 149 -20.77 -15.85 4.83
N THR A 150 -20.67 -16.96 5.58
CA THR A 150 -19.52 -17.17 6.48
C THR A 150 -18.37 -17.82 5.72
N LEU A 151 -17.27 -17.09 5.58
CA LEU A 151 -16.07 -17.57 4.90
C LEU A 151 -15.02 -18.05 5.91
N GLU A 152 -14.53 -19.26 5.75
CA GLU A 152 -13.49 -19.84 6.57
C GLU A 152 -12.29 -20.28 5.73
N PHE A 153 -11.08 -19.92 6.15
CA PHE A 153 -9.85 -20.38 5.52
C PHE A 153 -9.18 -21.42 6.41
N ALA A 154 -8.95 -22.62 5.85
CA ALA A 154 -8.15 -23.64 6.51
C ALA A 154 -6.66 -23.23 6.47
N ASP A 155 -5.87 -23.74 7.43
CA ASP A 155 -4.44 -23.40 7.52
C ASP A 155 -3.67 -23.81 6.26
N ASP A 156 -4.03 -24.95 5.65
CA ASP A 156 -3.43 -25.45 4.42
C ASP A 156 -3.78 -24.61 3.19
N ALA A 157 -4.94 -23.92 3.17
CA ALA A 157 -5.29 -22.95 2.13
C ALA A 157 -4.37 -21.73 2.20
N ILE A 158 -4.10 -21.23 3.40
CA ILE A 158 -3.22 -20.07 3.60
C ILE A 158 -1.79 -20.42 3.16
N ASP A 159 -1.32 -21.59 3.48
CA ASP A 159 -0.01 -22.11 3.05
C ASP A 159 0.05 -22.23 1.51
N GLU A 160 -0.99 -22.72 0.87
CA GLU A 160 -1.07 -22.86 -0.58
C GLU A 160 -1.12 -21.46 -1.27
N ILE A 161 -1.94 -20.52 -0.78
CA ILE A 161 -2.00 -19.14 -1.30
C ILE A 161 -0.62 -18.49 -1.22
N ALA A 162 0.07 -18.64 -0.08
CA ALA A 162 1.39 -18.06 0.11
C ALA A 162 2.44 -18.69 -0.83
N ALA A 163 2.39 -20.00 -1.03
CA ALA A 163 3.29 -20.73 -1.93
C ALA A 163 3.08 -20.31 -3.39
N VAL A 164 1.82 -20.24 -3.84
CA VAL A 164 1.46 -19.79 -5.20
C VAL A 164 1.88 -18.33 -5.42
N ALA A 165 1.70 -17.45 -4.41
CA ALA A 165 2.12 -16.06 -4.51
C ALA A 165 3.63 -15.92 -4.71
N ALA A 166 4.43 -16.69 -3.95
CA ALA A 166 5.87 -16.71 -4.08
C ALA A 166 6.31 -17.26 -5.44
N GLU A 167 5.71 -18.37 -5.89
CA GLU A 167 6.01 -18.98 -7.19
C GLU A 167 5.71 -18.06 -8.36
N VAL A 168 4.54 -17.43 -8.39
CA VAL A 168 4.14 -16.51 -9.47
C VAL A 168 5.03 -15.27 -9.49
N ASN A 169 5.38 -14.69 -8.33
CA ASN A 169 6.31 -13.56 -8.26
C ASN A 169 7.72 -13.90 -8.73
N GLN A 170 8.16 -15.15 -8.59
CA GLN A 170 9.47 -15.60 -9.10
C GLN A 170 9.46 -15.85 -10.61
N ASN A 171 8.36 -16.42 -11.14
CA ASN A 171 8.31 -16.93 -12.51
C ASN A 171 7.77 -15.92 -13.54
N VAL A 172 7.00 -14.91 -13.09
CA VAL A 172 6.36 -13.94 -13.99
C VAL A 172 6.92 -12.54 -13.73
N GLU A 173 6.29 -11.78 -12.88
CA GLU A 173 6.70 -10.43 -12.50
C GLU A 173 6.55 -10.28 -10.98
N ASN A 174 7.58 -9.77 -10.34
CA ASN A 174 7.55 -9.55 -8.91
C ASN A 174 6.83 -8.22 -8.60
N ILE A 175 5.56 -8.32 -8.23
CA ILE A 175 4.73 -7.20 -7.77
C ILE A 175 4.58 -7.15 -6.24
N GLY A 176 5.42 -7.91 -5.54
CA GLY A 176 5.42 -7.96 -4.07
C GLY A 176 4.10 -8.46 -3.50
N ALA A 177 3.68 -7.88 -2.37
CA ALA A 177 2.46 -8.28 -1.66
C ALA A 177 1.15 -8.04 -2.45
N ARG A 178 1.17 -7.19 -3.48
CA ARG A 178 0.00 -7.00 -4.37
C ARG A 178 -0.46 -8.30 -5.01
N ARG A 179 0.45 -9.27 -5.17
CA ARG A 179 0.12 -10.61 -5.68
C ARG A 179 -0.96 -11.32 -4.87
N LEU A 180 -1.01 -11.09 -3.57
CA LEU A 180 -2.04 -11.68 -2.71
C LEU A 180 -3.45 -11.20 -3.05
N HIS A 181 -3.62 -9.92 -3.41
CA HIS A 181 -4.93 -9.42 -3.87
C HIS A 181 -5.37 -10.17 -5.11
N THR A 182 -4.53 -10.24 -6.14
CA THR A 182 -4.84 -10.93 -7.40
C THR A 182 -5.23 -12.40 -7.19
N ILE A 183 -4.50 -13.09 -6.29
CA ILE A 183 -4.78 -14.50 -5.99
C ILE A 183 -6.10 -14.65 -5.24
N LEU A 184 -6.32 -13.85 -4.19
CA LEU A 184 -7.55 -13.92 -3.41
C LEU A 184 -8.78 -13.52 -4.23
N GLU A 185 -8.69 -12.48 -5.07
CA GLU A 185 -9.74 -12.12 -6.01
C GLU A 185 -10.10 -13.30 -6.90
N ARG A 186 -9.12 -14.00 -7.44
CA ARG A 186 -9.36 -15.16 -8.30
C ARG A 186 -9.94 -16.35 -7.56
N VAL A 187 -9.41 -16.67 -6.38
CA VAL A 187 -9.89 -17.78 -5.54
C VAL A 187 -11.32 -17.56 -5.10
N LEU A 188 -11.69 -16.31 -4.83
CA LEU A 188 -13.01 -15.93 -4.31
C LEU A 188 -13.99 -15.43 -5.37
N ASP A 189 -13.63 -15.39 -6.65
CA ASP A 189 -14.43 -14.82 -7.73
C ASP A 189 -15.84 -15.42 -7.80
N GLU A 190 -15.94 -16.77 -7.86
CA GLU A 190 -17.23 -17.47 -7.91
C GLU A 190 -18.04 -17.28 -6.62
N ILE A 191 -17.38 -17.34 -5.46
CA ILE A 191 -18.04 -17.19 -4.17
C ILE A 191 -18.58 -15.77 -4.03
N SER A 192 -17.78 -14.76 -4.38
CA SER A 192 -18.18 -13.36 -4.31
C SER A 192 -19.34 -13.05 -5.27
N PHE A 193 -19.30 -13.61 -6.48
CA PHE A 193 -20.37 -13.43 -7.47
C PHE A 193 -21.71 -14.06 -7.04
N THR A 194 -21.65 -15.23 -6.37
CA THR A 194 -22.84 -15.97 -5.94
C THR A 194 -23.25 -15.71 -4.49
N ALA A 195 -22.56 -14.83 -3.77
CA ALA A 195 -22.76 -14.59 -2.34
C ALA A 195 -24.20 -14.21 -1.99
N THR A 196 -24.82 -13.34 -2.78
CA THR A 196 -26.22 -12.91 -2.59
C THR A 196 -27.23 -14.04 -2.71
N ASP A 197 -26.90 -15.13 -3.41
CA ASP A 197 -27.76 -16.30 -3.62
C ASP A 197 -27.60 -17.37 -2.54
N ARG A 198 -26.63 -17.19 -1.63
CA ARG A 198 -26.25 -18.17 -0.59
C ARG A 198 -26.28 -17.63 0.85
N PRO A 199 -27.27 -16.85 1.26
CA PRO A 199 -27.30 -16.30 2.61
C PRO A 199 -27.40 -17.42 3.66
N GLY A 200 -26.56 -17.38 4.69
CA GLY A 200 -26.48 -18.38 5.77
C GLY A 200 -25.61 -19.59 5.45
N GLU A 201 -24.94 -19.63 4.30
CA GLU A 201 -23.98 -20.69 3.96
C GLU A 201 -22.61 -20.43 4.62
N THR A 202 -21.96 -21.50 5.05
CA THR A 202 -20.53 -21.49 5.45
C THR A 202 -19.70 -22.12 4.34
N VAL A 203 -18.76 -21.34 3.81
CA VAL A 203 -17.85 -21.80 2.75
C VAL A 203 -16.45 -21.93 3.34
N THR A 204 -15.89 -23.13 3.28
CA THR A 204 -14.51 -23.43 3.74
C THR A 204 -13.59 -23.50 2.54
N ILE A 205 -12.54 -22.70 2.55
CA ILE A 205 -11.46 -22.70 1.56
C ILE A 205 -10.34 -23.59 2.10
N ASP A 206 -10.01 -24.65 1.37
CA ASP A 206 -8.89 -25.54 1.61
C ASP A 206 -7.83 -25.46 0.49
N ALA A 207 -6.71 -26.13 0.64
CA ALA A 207 -5.64 -26.15 -0.36
C ALA A 207 -6.08 -26.75 -1.71
N ALA A 208 -7.05 -27.67 -1.72
CA ALA A 208 -7.56 -28.25 -2.96
C ALA A 208 -8.37 -27.21 -3.73
N TYR A 209 -9.26 -26.48 -3.03
CA TYR A 209 -10.03 -25.41 -3.61
C TYR A 209 -9.13 -24.30 -4.21
N VAL A 210 -8.06 -23.91 -3.50
CA VAL A 210 -7.09 -22.92 -4.00
C VAL A 210 -6.44 -23.43 -5.30
N ARG A 211 -5.96 -24.68 -5.32
CA ARG A 211 -5.31 -25.27 -6.51
C ARG A 211 -6.25 -25.36 -7.72
N ASP A 212 -7.50 -25.75 -7.50
CA ASP A 212 -8.49 -25.90 -8.57
C ASP A 212 -8.80 -24.55 -9.23
N ASN A 213 -8.89 -23.46 -8.43
CA ASN A 213 -9.16 -22.12 -8.95
C ASN A 213 -7.91 -21.43 -9.52
N MET A 214 -6.70 -21.88 -9.15
CA MET A 214 -5.42 -21.31 -9.61
C MET A 214 -4.74 -22.14 -10.71
N GLY A 215 -5.23 -23.36 -10.97
CA GLY A 215 -4.55 -24.34 -11.82
C GLY A 215 -4.22 -23.90 -13.26
N ASP A 216 -4.96 -22.95 -13.81
CA ASP A 216 -4.70 -22.38 -15.14
C ASP A 216 -3.76 -21.16 -15.11
N LEU A 217 -3.66 -20.45 -13.99
CA LEU A 217 -2.79 -19.28 -13.84
C LEU A 217 -1.33 -19.66 -13.61
N ALA A 218 -1.09 -20.74 -12.88
CA ALA A 218 0.27 -21.25 -12.65
C ALA A 218 0.91 -21.83 -13.94
N LYS A 219 0.07 -22.28 -14.89
CA LYS A 219 0.51 -22.92 -16.14
C LYS A 219 0.62 -22.00 -17.35
N ASN A 220 -0.02 -20.83 -17.35
CA ASN A 220 -0.08 -19.93 -18.49
C ASN A 220 0.49 -18.55 -18.12
N ALA A 221 1.80 -18.38 -18.35
CA ALA A 221 2.48 -17.08 -18.25
C ALA A 221 1.84 -15.96 -19.12
N ASP A 222 1.07 -16.34 -20.14
CA ASP A 222 0.33 -15.38 -20.99
C ASP A 222 -0.97 -14.87 -20.34
N LEU A 223 -1.65 -15.69 -19.53
CA LEU A 223 -2.86 -15.27 -18.81
C LEU A 223 -2.54 -14.37 -17.63
N SER A 224 -1.38 -14.55 -16.99
CA SER A 224 -0.94 -13.71 -15.87
C SER A 224 -0.67 -12.25 -16.28
N LYS A 225 -0.49 -11.95 -17.56
CA LYS A 225 -0.35 -10.58 -18.09
C LYS A 225 -1.68 -9.82 -18.19
N PHE A 226 -2.80 -10.51 -18.11
CA PHE A 226 -4.14 -9.93 -18.22
C PHE A 226 -4.87 -9.81 -16.88
N ILE A 227 -4.25 -10.32 -15.79
CA ILE A 227 -4.78 -10.21 -14.43
C ILE A 227 -3.89 -9.21 -13.71
N LEU A 228 -4.22 -7.95 -13.85
CA LEU A 228 -3.64 -6.82 -13.12
C LEU A 228 -4.33 -6.66 -11.79
#